data_a2117db6b75bfac082e211fdca4dbdb9
#
_entry.id   a2117db6b75bfac082e211fdca4dbdb9
#
_cell.length_a   1.000
_cell.length_b   1.000
_cell.length_c   1.000
_cell.angle_alpha   90.00
_cell.angle_beta   90.00
_cell.angle_gamma   90.00
#
_symmetry.space_group_name_H-M   'P 1'
#
loop_
_entity.id
_entity.type
_entity.pdbx_description
1 polymer ?
#
loop_
_entity_poly.entity_id
_entity_poly.type
_entity_poly.pdbx_seq_one_letter_code
_entity_poly.pdbx_strand_id
1 'polypeptide(L)'
;MDKHIIENEIPRGEMEDIGNSLDDFEIMQTLGKGSYGFVSKVKSRKNQKIYAMKMIDLELVNDQQEIDLLMNEIKIIQNLNSPHIVKYYCNFQIGKKIYILMEYINNGDIKGYIQANSSMQKAISEPEIWELMYQCVSGICYIHQNNLIHRDIKPANLFLTDDKVVKIGDFGVSAERKVGTNFHQKYQKETLMIGTPLYMSPEIFAHQPYGSKVDVYSLGCTFYELCYFSAPRLPLPAVNQYGEIVTDLKAVPPKANKDFYSQDLKNIIDQMIEKDQNKRPKSEKIFEQIKMKYNSFQMQSSSIFCVYRCLLSYNNLVGKLKKHTQVNLPIDQIPITFTFNLALTNLYMPDKQSYPIINKIRDVLTFYNSTLIDPGEIECNELIKYIIGKMSLETNHNRTCDSSYLFTQEDDPSSFNRDSMMKKYLLNFQNFFKSFISNYFFGTLETTRTCCQCKQMRTFFENFLYLTININIALKSGFITNNENFIFSCLQNCPKIRVNKLCPNCNNFTIQEEKEQIFSYPINLILYIKNDDENNLINLIYPLTLNLQCTSNPMANVSYNLKAVIQKCVQNGQKTYCCCFSCNQNWCVANGYNMMNTTDSPYKCNLGNVVMLFYSCQN
;
A
#
# COMPACT_ATOMS: atom_id res chain seq x y z
N MET A 1 -9.20 -47.69 28.33
CA MET A 1 -9.43 -46.22 28.35
C MET A 1 -9.68 -45.83 26.91
N ASP A 2 -10.95 -45.70 26.56
CA ASP A 2 -11.37 -45.54 25.17
C ASP A 2 -10.98 -44.14 24.67
N LYS A 3 -10.09 -44.11 23.68
CA LYS A 3 -9.77 -42.91 22.92
C LYS A 3 -10.87 -42.69 21.89
N HIS A 4 -11.90 -41.91 22.22
CA HIS A 4 -12.80 -41.41 21.19
C HIS A 4 -12.07 -40.27 20.43
N ILE A 5 -11.48 -40.63 19.30
CA ILE A 5 -11.08 -39.64 18.28
C ILE A 5 -12.35 -39.25 17.56
N ILE A 6 -12.78 -38.00 17.69
CA ILE A 6 -13.84 -37.47 16.82
C ILE A 6 -13.25 -37.48 15.41
N GLU A 7 -13.82 -38.32 14.52
CA GLU A 7 -13.30 -38.50 13.16
C GLU A 7 -13.16 -37.16 12.43
N ASN A 8 -11.93 -36.83 12.12
CA ASN A 8 -11.56 -35.63 11.36
C ASN A 8 -11.34 -36.04 9.90
N GLU A 9 -11.86 -35.26 8.95
CA GLU A 9 -11.55 -35.38 7.52
C GLU A 9 -10.17 -34.83 7.13
N ILE A 10 -9.29 -34.53 8.09
CA ILE A 10 -7.91 -34.16 7.82
C ILE A 10 -7.12 -35.38 7.37
N PRO A 11 -6.27 -35.29 6.34
CA PRO A 11 -5.45 -36.41 5.91
C PRO A 11 -4.66 -36.96 7.10
N ARG A 12 -4.82 -38.25 7.39
CA ARG A 12 -4.22 -38.94 8.56
C ARG A 12 -2.70 -38.67 8.69
N GLY A 13 -1.99 -38.44 7.58
CA GLY A 13 -0.57 -38.15 7.57
C GLY A 13 -0.18 -36.84 8.25
N GLU A 14 -0.94 -35.74 8.13
CA GLU A 14 -0.63 -34.46 8.79
C GLU A 14 -0.83 -34.53 10.31
N MET A 15 -1.80 -35.32 10.80
CA MET A 15 -2.03 -35.48 12.24
C MET A 15 -0.91 -36.30 12.91
N GLU A 16 -0.38 -37.34 12.24
CA GLU A 16 0.70 -38.16 12.77
C GLU A 16 1.99 -37.35 12.98
N ASP A 17 2.25 -36.36 12.10
CA ASP A 17 3.41 -35.47 12.19
C ASP A 17 3.29 -34.39 13.28
N ILE A 18 2.09 -34.01 13.69
CA ILE A 18 1.88 -32.95 14.69
C ILE A 18 1.83 -33.52 16.11
N GLY A 19 1.11 -34.60 16.33
CA GLY A 19 0.82 -35.22 17.63
C GLY A 19 -0.67 -35.27 17.94
N ASN A 20 -1.09 -36.31 18.65
CA ASN A 20 -2.48 -36.59 18.99
C ASN A 20 -2.71 -36.95 20.48
N SER A 21 -1.71 -36.77 21.32
CA SER A 21 -1.77 -36.95 22.77
C SER A 21 -1.05 -35.81 23.48
N LEU A 22 -1.35 -35.59 24.76
CA LEU A 22 -0.72 -34.52 25.54
C LEU A 22 0.80 -34.73 25.67
N ASP A 23 1.26 -35.98 25.68
CA ASP A 23 2.68 -36.34 25.77
C ASP A 23 3.48 -35.93 24.54
N ASP A 24 2.79 -35.73 23.40
CA ASP A 24 3.43 -35.24 22.16
C ASP A 24 3.79 -33.74 22.22
N PHE A 25 3.37 -33.04 23.27
CA PHE A 25 3.56 -31.59 23.38
C PHE A 25 4.31 -31.17 24.64
N GLU A 26 5.13 -30.15 24.51
CA GLU A 26 5.75 -29.42 25.60
C GLU A 26 4.97 -28.12 25.85
N ILE A 27 4.40 -27.97 27.05
CA ILE A 27 3.71 -26.75 27.45
C ILE A 27 4.75 -25.69 27.79
N MET A 28 4.78 -24.61 27.03
CA MET A 28 5.76 -23.52 27.20
C MET A 28 5.24 -22.39 28.09
N GLN A 29 3.99 -21.92 27.85
CA GLN A 29 3.45 -20.74 28.50
C GLN A 29 1.91 -20.78 28.43
N THR A 30 1.23 -20.32 29.46
CA THR A 30 -0.21 -20.02 29.41
C THR A 30 -0.41 -18.67 28.71
N LEU A 31 -1.22 -18.64 27.66
CA LEU A 31 -1.53 -17.43 26.87
C LEU A 31 -2.77 -16.71 27.39
N GLY A 32 -3.77 -17.46 27.88
CA GLY A 32 -5.01 -16.89 28.40
C GLY A 32 -5.85 -17.90 29.16
N LYS A 33 -6.81 -17.41 29.95
CA LYS A 33 -7.78 -18.20 30.70
C LYS A 33 -9.17 -17.86 30.17
N GLY A 34 -9.92 -18.87 29.74
CA GLY A 34 -11.33 -18.79 29.35
C GLY A 34 -12.25 -19.31 30.46
N SER A 35 -13.57 -19.28 30.21
CA SER A 35 -14.60 -19.73 31.16
C SER A 35 -14.48 -21.22 31.49
N TYR A 36 -14.14 -22.05 30.52
CA TYR A 36 -14.10 -23.50 30.66
C TYR A 36 -12.69 -24.10 30.56
N GLY A 37 -11.64 -23.28 30.62
CA GLY A 37 -10.27 -23.76 30.50
C GLY A 37 -9.24 -22.69 30.22
N PHE A 38 -8.18 -23.05 29.54
CA PHE A 38 -7.07 -22.14 29.24
C PHE A 38 -6.47 -22.41 27.86
N VAL A 39 -5.80 -21.41 27.32
CA VAL A 39 -5.01 -21.50 26.08
C VAL A 39 -3.54 -21.46 26.43
N SER A 40 -2.77 -22.43 25.92
CA SER A 40 -1.33 -22.52 26.15
C SER A 40 -0.56 -22.48 24.84
N LYS A 41 0.62 -21.86 24.87
CA LYS A 41 1.65 -22.01 23.87
C LYS A 41 2.30 -23.37 24.07
N VAL A 42 2.31 -24.21 23.06
CA VAL A 42 2.89 -25.55 23.12
C VAL A 42 3.84 -25.80 21.96
N LYS A 43 4.84 -26.62 22.18
CA LYS A 43 5.76 -27.09 21.16
C LYS A 43 5.54 -28.58 20.90
N SER A 44 5.29 -28.96 19.66
CA SER A 44 5.20 -30.37 19.29
C SER A 44 6.59 -31.03 19.38
N ARG A 45 6.67 -32.17 20.07
CA ARG A 45 7.90 -32.98 20.16
C ARG A 45 8.21 -33.69 18.84
N LYS A 46 7.18 -33.93 18.01
CA LYS A 46 7.31 -34.63 16.71
C LYS A 46 7.94 -33.72 15.64
N ASN A 47 7.34 -32.56 15.38
CA ASN A 47 7.78 -31.67 14.30
C ASN A 47 8.51 -30.40 14.77
N GLN A 48 8.69 -30.21 16.08
CA GLN A 48 9.36 -29.07 16.71
C GLN A 48 8.68 -27.70 16.47
N LYS A 49 7.49 -27.65 15.88
CA LYS A 49 6.74 -26.40 15.63
C LYS A 49 5.94 -25.97 16.85
N ILE A 50 5.64 -24.67 16.89
CA ILE A 50 4.89 -24.04 17.96
C ILE A 50 3.43 -23.90 17.54
N TYR A 51 2.52 -24.18 18.50
CA TYR A 51 1.08 -24.14 18.35
C TYR A 51 0.42 -23.45 19.53
N ALA A 52 -0.84 -23.03 19.37
CA ALA A 52 -1.74 -22.68 20.46
C ALA A 52 -2.64 -23.88 20.76
N MET A 53 -2.70 -24.29 22.02
CA MET A 53 -3.54 -25.40 22.48
C MET A 53 -4.59 -24.86 23.44
N LYS A 54 -5.87 -24.89 23.04
CA LYS A 54 -7.02 -24.55 23.90
C LYS A 54 -7.49 -25.83 24.60
N MET A 55 -7.42 -25.86 25.92
CA MET A 55 -7.96 -26.92 26.75
C MET A 55 -9.33 -26.50 27.26
N ILE A 56 -10.33 -27.36 27.11
CA ILE A 56 -11.69 -27.19 27.61
C ILE A 56 -11.97 -28.33 28.58
N ASP A 57 -12.35 -28.00 29.81
CA ASP A 57 -12.71 -28.97 30.84
C ASP A 57 -14.23 -29.11 30.91
N LEU A 58 -14.72 -30.25 30.44
CA LEU A 58 -16.16 -30.55 30.42
C LEU A 58 -16.76 -30.73 31.81
N GLU A 59 -15.94 -30.89 32.87
CA GLU A 59 -16.44 -30.91 34.25
C GLU A 59 -16.90 -29.53 34.73
N LEU A 60 -16.41 -28.47 34.11
CA LEU A 60 -16.81 -27.10 34.39
C LEU A 60 -18.09 -26.69 33.65
N VAL A 61 -18.59 -27.54 32.77
CA VAL A 61 -19.78 -27.30 31.95
C VAL A 61 -20.97 -28.03 32.62
N ASN A 62 -21.92 -27.27 33.10
CA ASN A 62 -23.03 -27.84 33.93
C ASN A 62 -24.21 -28.35 33.12
N ASP A 63 -24.32 -28.06 31.83
CA ASP A 63 -25.45 -28.38 30.98
C ASP A 63 -25.01 -29.08 29.70
N GLN A 64 -25.77 -30.15 29.33
CA GLN A 64 -25.57 -30.87 28.07
C GLN A 64 -25.71 -29.95 26.84
N GLN A 65 -26.57 -28.94 26.91
CA GLN A 65 -26.73 -27.99 25.80
C GLN A 65 -25.45 -27.14 25.57
N GLU A 66 -24.75 -26.78 26.63
CA GLU A 66 -23.45 -26.07 26.53
C GLU A 66 -22.37 -26.98 25.92
N ILE A 67 -22.35 -28.27 26.27
CA ILE A 67 -21.45 -29.26 25.67
C ILE A 67 -21.73 -29.37 24.17
N ASP A 68 -22.99 -29.45 23.76
CA ASP A 68 -23.40 -29.55 22.35
C ASP A 68 -22.97 -28.26 21.58
N LEU A 69 -23.04 -27.08 22.22
CA LEU A 69 -22.56 -25.84 21.65
C LEU A 69 -21.03 -25.84 21.45
N LEU A 70 -20.27 -26.27 22.46
CA LEU A 70 -18.81 -26.40 22.37
C LEU A 70 -18.40 -27.42 21.28
N MET A 71 -19.09 -28.53 21.16
CA MET A 71 -18.83 -29.50 20.10
C MET A 71 -19.17 -28.97 18.72
N ASN A 72 -20.20 -28.13 18.61
CA ASN A 72 -20.54 -27.46 17.36
C ASN A 72 -19.48 -26.39 17.01
N GLU A 73 -18.95 -25.63 17.98
CA GLU A 73 -17.81 -24.71 17.77
C GLU A 73 -16.63 -25.43 17.12
N ILE A 74 -16.24 -26.58 17.65
CA ILE A 74 -15.14 -27.38 17.12
C ILE A 74 -15.42 -27.78 15.65
N LYS A 75 -16.63 -28.26 15.35
CA LYS A 75 -17.03 -28.62 13.97
C LYS A 75 -16.98 -27.41 13.02
N ILE A 76 -17.39 -26.23 13.47
CA ILE A 76 -17.36 -25.02 12.68
C ILE A 76 -15.91 -24.66 12.33
N ILE A 77 -15.02 -24.60 13.33
CA ILE A 77 -13.62 -24.21 13.13
C ILE A 77 -12.89 -25.19 12.22
N GLN A 78 -13.17 -26.48 12.31
CA GLN A 78 -12.56 -27.53 11.49
C GLN A 78 -12.73 -27.30 9.98
N ASN A 79 -13.87 -26.73 9.58
CA ASN A 79 -14.23 -26.53 8.17
C ASN A 79 -13.82 -25.17 7.61
N LEU A 80 -13.24 -24.28 8.43
CA LEU A 80 -12.82 -22.95 8.00
C LEU A 80 -11.36 -22.97 7.50
N ASN A 81 -11.17 -22.56 6.26
CA ASN A 81 -9.84 -22.41 5.66
C ASN A 81 -9.73 -21.06 4.93
N SER A 82 -9.19 -20.07 5.61
CA SER A 82 -8.99 -18.72 5.08
C SER A 82 -7.68 -18.13 5.63
N PRO A 83 -6.96 -17.31 4.84
CA PRO A 83 -5.75 -16.63 5.32
C PRO A 83 -6.03 -15.69 6.50
N HIS A 84 -7.28 -15.24 6.67
CA HIS A 84 -7.70 -14.30 7.72
C HIS A 84 -8.46 -14.96 8.87
N ILE A 85 -8.34 -16.29 9.01
CA ILE A 85 -8.92 -17.06 10.13
C ILE A 85 -7.80 -17.87 10.78
N VAL A 86 -7.80 -17.95 12.11
CA VAL A 86 -6.86 -18.81 12.85
C VAL A 86 -7.01 -20.23 12.38
N LYS A 87 -5.93 -20.84 11.87
CA LYS A 87 -5.96 -22.19 11.33
C LYS A 87 -6.16 -23.20 12.45
N TYR A 88 -7.13 -24.07 12.30
CA TYR A 88 -7.30 -25.27 13.10
C TYR A 88 -6.43 -26.40 12.53
N TYR A 89 -5.85 -27.22 13.41
CA TYR A 89 -5.06 -28.38 13.00
C TYR A 89 -5.73 -29.69 13.40
N CYS A 90 -5.99 -29.88 14.68
CA CYS A 90 -6.64 -31.09 15.19
C CYS A 90 -7.23 -30.88 16.58
N ASN A 91 -7.99 -31.85 17.06
CA ASN A 91 -8.38 -31.98 18.47
C ASN A 91 -8.25 -33.41 18.94
N PHE A 92 -8.13 -33.60 20.25
CA PHE A 92 -8.17 -34.88 20.90
C PHE A 92 -8.77 -34.73 22.29
N GLN A 93 -9.33 -35.81 22.80
CA GLN A 93 -9.97 -35.85 24.12
C GLN A 93 -9.22 -36.81 25.04
N ILE A 94 -9.00 -36.40 26.29
CA ILE A 94 -8.44 -37.22 27.36
C ILE A 94 -9.37 -37.11 28.58
N GLY A 95 -10.09 -38.17 28.88
CA GLY A 95 -11.11 -38.13 29.92
C GLY A 95 -12.22 -37.12 29.58
N LYS A 96 -12.45 -36.16 30.48
CA LYS A 96 -13.42 -35.07 30.29
C LYS A 96 -12.80 -33.78 29.76
N LYS A 97 -11.56 -33.81 29.28
CA LYS A 97 -10.87 -32.64 28.72
C LYS A 97 -10.69 -32.77 27.22
N ILE A 98 -11.08 -31.73 26.50
CA ILE A 98 -10.87 -31.58 25.07
C ILE A 98 -9.70 -30.64 24.83
N TYR A 99 -8.78 -31.02 23.96
CA TYR A 99 -7.62 -30.24 23.55
C TYR A 99 -7.77 -29.90 22.07
N ILE A 100 -7.78 -28.61 21.73
CA ILE A 100 -7.90 -28.09 20.37
C ILE A 100 -6.56 -27.46 20.00
N LEU A 101 -5.95 -27.95 18.93
CA LEU A 101 -4.67 -27.44 18.45
C LEU A 101 -4.89 -26.46 17.30
N MET A 102 -4.36 -25.26 17.42
CA MET A 102 -4.53 -24.15 16.48
C MET A 102 -3.20 -23.48 16.16
N GLU A 103 -3.21 -22.67 15.10
CA GLU A 103 -2.12 -21.78 14.73
C GLU A 103 -1.75 -20.86 15.91
N TYR A 104 -0.46 -20.82 16.24
CA TYR A 104 0.06 -19.86 17.21
C TYR A 104 0.41 -18.55 16.49
N ILE A 105 -0.21 -17.45 16.93
CA ILE A 105 0.02 -16.11 16.41
C ILE A 105 0.93 -15.37 17.39
N ASN A 106 2.06 -14.87 16.91
CA ASN A 106 3.17 -14.44 17.75
C ASN A 106 3.21 -12.94 18.07
N ASN A 107 2.45 -12.10 17.35
CA ASN A 107 2.48 -10.64 17.50
C ASN A 107 1.25 -10.08 18.25
N GLY A 108 0.59 -10.91 19.06
CA GLY A 108 -0.54 -10.50 19.90
C GLY A 108 -1.82 -10.25 19.13
N ASP A 109 -2.63 -9.30 19.59
CA ASP A 109 -3.94 -8.95 19.06
C ASP A 109 -4.08 -7.44 18.79
N ILE A 110 -5.16 -7.05 18.11
CA ILE A 110 -5.44 -5.64 17.79
C ILE A 110 -5.65 -4.81 19.07
N LYS A 111 -6.11 -5.40 20.19
CA LYS A 111 -6.24 -4.68 21.47
C LYS A 111 -4.87 -4.24 21.98
N GLY A 112 -3.91 -5.15 22.02
CA GLY A 112 -2.52 -4.84 22.39
C GLY A 112 -1.89 -3.82 21.44
N TYR A 113 -2.19 -3.94 20.14
CA TYR A 113 -1.74 -2.99 19.13
C TYR A 113 -2.28 -1.57 19.35
N ILE A 114 -3.59 -1.43 19.65
CA ILE A 114 -4.22 -0.15 20.03
C ILE A 114 -3.55 0.43 21.27
N GLN A 115 -3.38 -0.38 22.33
CA GLN A 115 -2.79 0.05 23.58
C GLN A 115 -1.34 0.55 23.41
N ALA A 116 -0.54 -0.16 22.62
CA ALA A 116 0.85 0.23 22.35
C ALA A 116 0.93 1.58 21.62
N ASN A 117 0.11 1.79 20.58
CA ASN A 117 0.08 3.06 19.86
C ASN A 117 -0.49 4.21 20.71
N SER A 118 -1.53 3.95 21.49
CA SER A 118 -2.12 4.91 22.43
C SER A 118 -1.12 5.37 23.49
N SER A 119 -0.35 4.44 24.07
CA SER A 119 0.69 4.74 25.07
C SER A 119 1.81 5.60 24.51
N MET A 120 2.13 5.44 23.22
CA MET A 120 3.12 6.23 22.49
C MET A 120 2.54 7.56 21.96
N GLN A 121 1.26 7.83 22.17
CA GLN A 121 0.52 8.96 21.57
C GLN A 121 0.69 9.04 20.03
N LYS A 122 0.83 7.88 19.38
CA LYS A 122 1.09 7.77 17.94
C LYS A 122 -0.18 7.34 17.23
N ALA A 123 -0.75 8.22 16.42
CA ALA A 123 -1.87 7.87 15.55
C ALA A 123 -1.45 6.76 14.55
N ILE A 124 -2.37 5.82 14.32
CA ILE A 124 -2.20 4.79 13.29
C ILE A 124 -2.46 5.45 11.94
N SER A 125 -1.60 5.22 10.96
CA SER A 125 -1.78 5.84 9.63
C SER A 125 -3.04 5.32 8.92
N GLU A 126 -3.72 6.20 8.19
CA GLU A 126 -4.97 5.83 7.51
C GLU A 126 -4.80 4.66 6.53
N PRO A 127 -3.73 4.58 5.71
CA PRO A 127 -3.51 3.42 4.86
C PRO A 127 -3.35 2.11 5.63
N GLU A 128 -2.73 2.13 6.81
CA GLU A 128 -2.59 0.96 7.67
C GLU A 128 -3.96 0.54 8.24
N ILE A 129 -4.82 1.51 8.58
CA ILE A 129 -6.19 1.22 8.98
C ILE A 129 -6.97 0.56 7.84
N TRP A 130 -6.89 1.08 6.60
CA TRP A 130 -7.54 0.48 5.44
C TRP A 130 -7.07 -0.94 5.16
N GLU A 131 -5.78 -1.22 5.38
CA GLU A 131 -5.24 -2.57 5.24
C GLU A 131 -5.80 -3.52 6.29
N LEU A 132 -5.79 -3.14 7.57
CA LEU A 132 -6.39 -3.92 8.65
C LEU A 132 -7.89 -4.14 8.40
N MET A 133 -8.61 -3.10 7.94
CA MET A 133 -10.02 -3.19 7.57
C MET A 133 -10.25 -4.20 6.44
N TYR A 134 -9.45 -4.14 5.37
CA TYR A 134 -9.57 -5.06 4.24
C TYR A 134 -9.44 -6.52 4.70
N GLN A 135 -8.43 -6.81 5.51
CA GLN A 135 -8.16 -8.15 6.02
C GLN A 135 -9.29 -8.65 6.94
N CYS A 136 -9.71 -7.82 7.90
CA CYS A 136 -10.79 -8.17 8.83
C CYS A 136 -12.11 -8.43 8.09
N VAL A 137 -12.50 -7.52 7.18
CA VAL A 137 -13.76 -7.65 6.46
C VAL A 137 -13.72 -8.83 5.48
N SER A 138 -12.55 -9.12 4.88
CA SER A 138 -12.36 -10.33 4.06
C SER A 138 -12.64 -11.60 4.87
N GLY A 139 -12.09 -11.70 6.10
CA GLY A 139 -12.34 -12.82 7.00
C GLY A 139 -13.81 -12.92 7.41
N ILE A 140 -14.47 -11.83 7.73
CA ILE A 140 -15.90 -11.79 8.08
C ILE A 140 -16.79 -12.17 6.88
N CYS A 141 -16.46 -11.69 5.67
CA CYS A 141 -17.17 -12.12 4.46
C CYS A 141 -17.08 -13.63 4.26
N TYR A 142 -15.90 -14.21 4.46
CA TYR A 142 -15.72 -15.66 4.36
C TYR A 142 -16.58 -16.42 5.38
N ILE A 143 -16.62 -15.95 6.65
CA ILE A 143 -17.49 -16.52 7.70
C ILE A 143 -18.96 -16.46 7.27
N HIS A 144 -19.42 -15.30 6.79
CA HIS A 144 -20.82 -15.09 6.38
C HIS A 144 -21.22 -15.91 5.14
N GLN A 145 -20.28 -16.09 4.18
CA GLN A 145 -20.48 -16.94 3.00
C GLN A 145 -20.64 -18.43 3.37
N ASN A 146 -20.01 -18.86 4.47
CA ASN A 146 -20.20 -20.20 5.03
C ASN A 146 -21.43 -20.29 5.95
N ASN A 147 -22.36 -19.34 5.86
CA ASN A 147 -23.59 -19.27 6.67
C ASN A 147 -23.35 -19.23 8.19
N LEU A 148 -22.25 -18.67 8.62
CA LEU A 148 -21.87 -18.51 10.01
C LEU A 148 -21.99 -17.05 10.46
N ILE A 149 -22.16 -16.84 11.76
CA ILE A 149 -22.11 -15.54 12.41
C ILE A 149 -21.14 -15.68 13.59
N HIS A 150 -20.16 -14.79 13.71
CA HIS A 150 -19.12 -14.88 14.74
C HIS A 150 -19.63 -14.48 16.14
N ARG A 151 -20.36 -13.35 16.24
CA ARG A 151 -21.03 -12.81 17.44
C ARG A 151 -20.13 -12.24 18.55
N ASP A 152 -18.82 -12.41 18.48
CA ASP A 152 -17.85 -11.84 19.45
C ASP A 152 -16.65 -11.19 18.75
N ILE A 153 -16.92 -10.42 17.71
CA ILE A 153 -15.88 -9.61 17.06
C ILE A 153 -15.49 -8.44 17.98
N LYS A 154 -14.21 -8.38 18.33
CA LYS A 154 -13.60 -7.34 19.14
C LYS A 154 -12.09 -7.31 18.93
N PRO A 155 -11.38 -6.24 19.31
CA PRO A 155 -9.93 -6.14 19.14
C PRO A 155 -9.12 -7.31 19.70
N ALA A 156 -9.55 -7.91 20.81
CA ALA A 156 -8.87 -9.03 21.45
C ALA A 156 -9.00 -10.37 20.69
N ASN A 157 -9.98 -10.50 19.79
CA ASN A 157 -10.21 -11.70 18.98
C ASN A 157 -9.66 -11.58 17.55
N LEU A 158 -8.98 -10.45 17.25
CA LEU A 158 -8.32 -10.17 15.98
C LEU A 158 -6.80 -10.19 16.22
N PHE A 159 -6.18 -11.32 15.90
CA PHE A 159 -4.76 -11.55 16.14
C PHE A 159 -3.91 -11.02 14.99
N LEU A 160 -2.65 -10.65 15.29
CA LEU A 160 -1.69 -10.14 14.32
C LEU A 160 -0.47 -11.06 14.22
N THR A 161 -0.13 -11.45 13.00
CA THR A 161 1.17 -12.09 12.73
C THR A 161 2.29 -11.04 12.71
N ASP A 162 3.56 -11.48 12.68
CA ASP A 162 4.72 -10.59 12.53
C ASP A 162 4.64 -9.76 11.24
N ASP A 163 4.07 -10.34 10.18
CA ASP A 163 3.83 -9.68 8.89
C ASP A 163 2.57 -8.80 8.88
N LYS A 164 1.96 -8.56 10.05
CA LYS A 164 0.69 -7.81 10.22
C LYS A 164 -0.51 -8.42 9.47
N VAL A 165 -0.50 -9.72 9.24
CA VAL A 165 -1.69 -10.42 8.73
C VAL A 165 -2.67 -10.61 9.88
N VAL A 166 -3.92 -10.15 9.66
CA VAL A 166 -5.00 -10.33 10.64
C VAL A 166 -5.55 -11.74 10.56
N LYS A 167 -5.71 -12.36 11.73
CA LYS A 167 -6.33 -13.67 11.92
C LYS A 167 -7.50 -13.56 12.91
N ILE A 168 -8.71 -13.85 12.46
CA ILE A 168 -9.90 -13.89 13.32
C ILE A 168 -9.91 -15.22 14.07
N GLY A 169 -10.06 -15.16 15.38
CA GLY A 169 -10.13 -16.34 16.24
C GLY A 169 -11.20 -16.22 17.30
N ASP A 170 -11.27 -17.22 18.17
CA ASP A 170 -12.24 -17.37 19.26
C ASP A 170 -13.71 -17.45 18.78
N PHE A 171 -14.05 -18.60 18.22
CA PHE A 171 -15.40 -18.92 17.73
C PHE A 171 -16.35 -19.43 18.82
N GLY A 172 -16.02 -19.24 20.11
CA GLY A 172 -16.73 -19.81 21.25
C GLY A 172 -18.21 -19.47 21.39
N VAL A 173 -18.67 -18.50 20.62
CA VAL A 173 -20.08 -18.08 20.58
C VAL A 173 -20.67 -18.04 19.16
N SER A 174 -19.97 -18.61 18.20
CA SER A 174 -20.39 -18.63 16.80
C SER A 174 -21.61 -19.51 16.56
N ALA A 175 -22.43 -19.19 15.56
CA ALA A 175 -23.64 -19.94 15.25
C ALA A 175 -23.86 -20.06 13.74
N GLU A 176 -24.41 -21.23 13.34
CA GLU A 176 -24.91 -21.44 11.98
C GLU A 176 -26.18 -20.61 11.72
N ARG A 177 -26.22 -19.99 10.54
CA ARG A 177 -27.41 -19.30 10.02
C ARG A 177 -28.37 -20.30 9.43
N LYS A 178 -29.35 -20.78 10.19
CA LYS A 178 -30.43 -21.65 9.64
C LYS A 178 -31.43 -20.78 8.88
N VAL A 179 -31.59 -21.04 7.59
CA VAL A 179 -32.58 -20.37 6.74
C VAL A 179 -33.98 -20.82 7.17
N GLY A 180 -34.84 -19.87 7.55
CA GLY A 180 -36.27 -20.14 7.82
C GLY A 180 -36.65 -20.47 9.27
N THR A 181 -35.73 -20.48 10.23
CA THR A 181 -36.07 -20.61 11.64
C THR A 181 -35.91 -19.27 12.36
N ASN A 182 -36.96 -18.83 13.07
CA ASN A 182 -36.86 -17.75 14.04
C ASN A 182 -35.84 -18.17 15.10
N PHE A 183 -34.59 -17.68 15.00
CA PHE A 183 -33.47 -18.01 15.88
C PHE A 183 -33.79 -17.80 17.36
N HIS A 184 -34.81 -16.98 17.66
CA HIS A 184 -35.25 -16.61 19.00
C HIS A 184 -35.88 -17.73 19.83
N GLN A 185 -36.52 -18.74 19.22
CA GLN A 185 -37.29 -19.67 20.01
C GLN A 185 -36.46 -20.73 20.75
N LYS A 186 -35.24 -21.02 20.29
CA LYS A 186 -34.39 -22.05 20.90
C LYS A 186 -33.39 -21.56 21.94
N TYR A 187 -33.07 -20.27 21.93
CA TYR A 187 -32.03 -19.67 22.81
C TYR A 187 -32.57 -18.57 23.74
N GLN A 188 -33.89 -18.46 23.87
CA GLN A 188 -34.56 -17.36 24.57
C GLN A 188 -34.44 -17.38 26.10
N LYS A 189 -33.92 -18.42 26.72
CA LYS A 189 -34.01 -18.48 28.20
C LYS A 189 -32.75 -18.16 28.98
N GLU A 190 -31.52 -18.27 28.40
CA GLU A 190 -30.30 -18.14 29.23
C GLU A 190 -29.06 -17.49 28.57
N THR A 191 -29.06 -17.15 27.29
CA THR A 191 -27.88 -16.48 26.66
C THR A 191 -27.98 -14.97 26.67
N LEU A 192 -28.15 -14.43 27.85
CA LEU A 192 -28.52 -13.02 28.04
C LEU A 192 -27.44 -11.99 27.77
N MET A 193 -26.16 -12.35 27.63
CA MET A 193 -25.06 -11.44 27.25
C MET A 193 -23.89 -12.21 26.64
N ILE A 194 -24.06 -12.76 25.46
CA ILE A 194 -22.95 -13.36 24.71
C ILE A 194 -22.19 -12.25 23.98
N GLY A 195 -20.94 -12.04 24.35
CA GLY A 195 -20.04 -11.06 23.77
C GLY A 195 -19.60 -9.98 24.76
N THR A 196 -18.69 -9.14 24.32
CA THR A 196 -18.20 -8.01 25.13
C THR A 196 -19.14 -6.81 24.91
N PRO A 197 -19.79 -6.26 25.94
CA PRO A 197 -20.85 -5.25 25.79
C PRO A 197 -20.49 -4.03 24.93
N LEU A 198 -19.22 -3.61 24.92
CA LEU A 198 -18.75 -2.44 24.17
C LEU A 198 -18.82 -2.59 22.65
N TYR A 199 -18.86 -3.82 22.12
CA TYR A 199 -18.87 -4.11 20.68
C TYR A 199 -20.19 -4.73 20.23
N MET A 200 -21.12 -4.94 21.15
CA MET A 200 -22.39 -5.61 20.89
C MET A 200 -23.34 -4.69 20.14
N SER A 201 -24.01 -5.22 19.10
CA SER A 201 -24.95 -4.43 18.32
C SER A 201 -26.25 -4.13 19.07
N PRO A 202 -26.95 -3.00 18.75
CA PRO A 202 -28.18 -2.60 19.45
C PRO A 202 -29.28 -3.66 19.45
N GLU A 203 -29.44 -4.40 18.34
CA GLU A 203 -30.44 -5.45 18.19
C GLU A 203 -30.20 -6.64 19.11
N ILE A 204 -28.92 -6.97 19.42
CA ILE A 204 -28.60 -8.01 20.41
C ILE A 204 -28.99 -7.53 21.82
N PHE A 205 -28.65 -6.29 22.18
CA PHE A 205 -29.07 -5.71 23.46
C PHE A 205 -30.58 -5.65 23.62
N ALA A 206 -31.30 -5.32 22.54
CA ALA A 206 -32.76 -5.20 22.53
C ALA A 206 -33.46 -6.57 22.39
N HIS A 207 -32.71 -7.69 22.43
CA HIS A 207 -33.25 -9.04 22.24
C HIS A 207 -34.11 -9.19 20.97
N GLN A 208 -33.78 -8.43 19.92
CA GLN A 208 -34.45 -8.47 18.63
C GLN A 208 -33.89 -9.59 17.73
N PRO A 209 -34.64 -10.06 16.74
CA PRO A 209 -34.12 -10.93 15.71
C PRO A 209 -32.93 -10.28 14.99
N TYR A 210 -31.82 -11.01 14.86
CA TYR A 210 -30.61 -10.50 14.22
C TYR A 210 -30.02 -11.47 13.21
N GLY A 211 -29.12 -10.99 12.39
CA GLY A 211 -28.38 -11.75 11.39
C GLY A 211 -26.90 -11.38 11.35
N SER A 212 -26.21 -11.72 10.28
CA SER A 212 -24.76 -11.50 10.11
C SER A 212 -24.31 -10.02 10.22
N LYS A 213 -25.24 -9.05 10.12
CA LYS A 213 -24.92 -7.63 10.26
C LYS A 213 -24.47 -7.23 11.67
N VAL A 214 -24.66 -8.07 12.69
CA VAL A 214 -24.14 -7.84 14.04
C VAL A 214 -22.61 -7.84 14.06
N ASP A 215 -21.97 -8.73 13.27
CA ASP A 215 -20.51 -8.76 13.15
C ASP A 215 -19.98 -7.51 12.44
N VAL A 216 -20.72 -6.96 11.47
CA VAL A 216 -20.38 -5.70 10.80
C VAL A 216 -20.36 -4.55 11.80
N TYR A 217 -21.35 -4.49 12.70
CA TYR A 217 -21.41 -3.49 13.75
C TYR A 217 -20.22 -3.58 14.71
N SER A 218 -19.97 -4.79 15.22
CA SER A 218 -18.87 -5.06 16.16
C SER A 218 -17.51 -4.72 15.55
N LEU A 219 -17.34 -5.01 14.25
CA LEU A 219 -16.14 -4.66 13.52
C LEU A 219 -16.02 -3.13 13.30
N GLY A 220 -17.13 -2.45 13.03
CA GLY A 220 -17.19 -0.99 12.97
C GLY A 220 -16.76 -0.32 14.29
N CYS A 221 -17.20 -0.86 15.43
CA CYS A 221 -16.74 -0.41 16.75
C CYS A 221 -15.23 -0.63 16.96
N THR A 222 -14.70 -1.75 16.47
CA THR A 222 -13.26 -2.04 16.51
C THR A 222 -12.46 -1.04 15.69
N PHE A 223 -12.92 -0.69 14.49
CA PHE A 223 -12.23 0.31 13.65
C PHE A 223 -12.36 1.72 14.18
N TYR A 224 -13.48 2.05 14.81
CA TYR A 224 -13.59 3.30 15.56
C TYR A 224 -12.52 3.38 16.66
N GLU A 225 -12.33 2.29 17.41
CA GLU A 225 -11.31 2.24 18.48
C GLU A 225 -9.88 2.32 17.92
N LEU A 226 -9.61 1.73 16.77
CA LEU A 226 -8.33 1.86 16.06
C LEU A 226 -8.03 3.32 15.68
N CYS A 227 -9.06 4.08 15.28
CA CYS A 227 -8.89 5.48 14.87
C CYS A 227 -8.74 6.43 16.07
N TYR A 228 -9.47 6.18 17.14
CA TYR A 228 -9.63 7.16 18.23
C TYR A 228 -9.06 6.68 19.58
N PHE A 229 -8.46 5.50 19.64
CA PHE A 229 -7.93 4.85 20.86
C PHE A 229 -8.93 4.73 22.01
N SER A 230 -10.20 4.77 21.68
CA SER A 230 -11.30 4.60 22.63
C SER A 230 -12.46 3.91 21.93
N ALA A 231 -13.03 2.89 22.57
CA ALA A 231 -14.27 2.31 22.06
C ALA A 231 -15.33 3.40 21.91
N PRO A 232 -16.20 3.32 20.88
CA PRO A 232 -17.28 4.27 20.76
C PRO A 232 -18.07 4.24 22.08
N ARG A 233 -18.19 5.38 22.73
CA ARG A 233 -19.03 5.51 23.94
C ARG A 233 -20.49 5.41 23.49
N LEU A 234 -20.89 4.19 23.19
CA LEU A 234 -22.31 3.89 23.11
C LEU A 234 -22.80 3.98 24.54
N PRO A 235 -23.82 4.77 24.85
CA PRO A 235 -24.43 4.72 26.16
C PRO A 235 -24.80 3.26 26.39
N LEU A 236 -24.24 2.66 27.45
CA LEU A 236 -24.74 1.39 27.96
C LEU A 236 -26.26 1.56 28.09
N PRO A 237 -27.05 0.60 27.67
CA PRO A 237 -28.50 0.71 27.79
C PRO A 237 -28.83 1.02 29.24
N ALA A 238 -29.26 2.26 29.50
CA ALA A 238 -29.83 2.60 30.77
C ALA A 238 -31.21 1.95 30.81
N VAL A 239 -31.44 1.11 31.79
CA VAL A 239 -32.76 0.54 32.05
C VAL A 239 -33.53 1.59 32.83
N ASN A 240 -34.65 2.06 32.33
CA ASN A 240 -35.53 2.96 33.09
C ASN A 240 -36.22 2.21 34.26
N GLN A 241 -36.90 2.97 35.09
CA GLN A 241 -37.59 2.41 36.26
C GLN A 241 -38.69 1.36 35.91
N TYR A 242 -39.03 1.22 34.64
CA TYR A 242 -40.01 0.22 34.11
C TYR A 242 -39.33 -0.99 33.49
N GLY A 243 -37.98 -1.11 33.53
CA GLY A 243 -37.23 -2.18 32.91
C GLY A 243 -37.06 -2.02 31.40
N GLU A 244 -37.42 -0.89 30.81
CA GLU A 244 -37.23 -0.62 29.39
C GLU A 244 -35.84 -0.08 29.13
N ILE A 245 -35.20 -0.57 28.09
CA ILE A 245 -33.87 -0.13 27.65
C ILE A 245 -34.02 1.25 27.00
N VAL A 246 -33.63 2.30 27.72
CA VAL A 246 -33.56 3.67 27.21
C VAL A 246 -32.17 3.93 26.67
N THR A 247 -32.00 3.73 25.38
CA THR A 247 -30.72 4.06 24.71
C THR A 247 -30.79 5.45 24.11
N ASP A 248 -30.31 6.46 24.82
CA ASP A 248 -29.97 7.73 24.18
C ASP A 248 -28.61 7.58 23.46
N LEU A 249 -28.68 7.07 22.24
CA LEU A 249 -27.53 6.71 21.42
C LEU A 249 -26.94 7.91 20.66
N LYS A 250 -26.95 9.11 21.22
CA LYS A 250 -26.13 10.22 20.75
C LYS A 250 -24.73 10.09 21.32
N ALA A 251 -24.00 9.08 20.86
CA ALA A 251 -22.55 9.03 21.10
C ALA A 251 -21.93 10.23 20.38
N VAL A 252 -21.53 11.24 21.15
CA VAL A 252 -20.63 12.28 20.65
C VAL A 252 -19.25 11.64 20.64
N PRO A 253 -18.62 11.45 19.46
CA PRO A 253 -17.24 10.96 19.42
C PRO A 253 -16.37 11.91 20.24
N PRO A 254 -15.38 11.41 21.00
CA PRO A 254 -14.45 12.27 21.72
C PRO A 254 -13.80 13.24 20.74
N LYS A 255 -13.59 14.49 21.14
CA LYS A 255 -13.06 15.59 20.31
C LYS A 255 -11.60 15.39 19.86
N ALA A 256 -11.00 14.22 20.08
CA ALA A 256 -9.64 13.93 19.70
C ALA A 256 -9.54 13.77 18.17
N ASN A 257 -8.83 14.69 17.54
CA ASN A 257 -8.34 14.67 16.15
C ASN A 257 -9.39 14.40 15.05
N LYS A 258 -10.48 15.17 15.01
CA LYS A 258 -11.49 15.11 13.92
C LYS A 258 -10.90 15.25 12.51
N ASP A 259 -9.74 15.86 12.36
CA ASP A 259 -9.16 16.25 11.07
C ASP A 259 -8.02 15.33 10.60
N PHE A 260 -7.64 14.32 11.39
CA PHE A 260 -6.53 13.42 11.03
C PHE A 260 -6.89 12.38 9.97
N TYR A 261 -8.14 11.94 9.90
CA TYR A 261 -8.60 10.90 8.97
C TYR A 261 -9.55 11.47 7.93
N SER A 262 -9.50 10.89 6.72
CA SER A 262 -10.35 11.28 5.60
C SER A 262 -11.85 11.11 5.90
N GLN A 263 -12.68 11.86 5.18
CA GLN A 263 -14.13 11.70 5.29
C GLN A 263 -14.60 10.32 4.81
N ASP A 264 -13.89 9.71 3.88
CA ASP A 264 -14.21 8.37 3.38
C ASP A 264 -14.06 7.29 4.46
N LEU A 265 -12.98 7.35 5.25
CA LEU A 265 -12.77 6.43 6.37
C LEU A 265 -13.86 6.62 7.44
N LYS A 266 -14.17 7.87 7.78
CA LYS A 266 -15.25 8.20 8.72
C LYS A 266 -16.60 7.68 8.24
N ASN A 267 -16.94 7.92 6.97
CA ASN A 267 -18.21 7.49 6.37
C ASN A 267 -18.40 5.97 6.38
N ILE A 268 -17.34 5.19 6.13
CA ILE A 268 -17.47 3.74 6.11
C ILE A 268 -17.63 3.18 7.52
N ILE A 269 -16.91 3.73 8.51
CA ILE A 269 -17.09 3.36 9.92
C ILE A 269 -18.51 3.70 10.37
N ASP A 270 -19.03 4.89 10.04
CA ASP A 270 -20.39 5.30 10.37
C ASP A 270 -21.45 4.36 9.77
N GLN A 271 -21.25 3.91 8.50
CA GLN A 271 -22.13 2.91 7.89
C GLN A 271 -22.09 1.57 8.65
N MET A 272 -20.92 1.16 9.14
CA MET A 272 -20.77 -0.11 9.86
C MET A 272 -21.44 -0.05 11.25
N ILE A 273 -21.34 1.09 11.96
CA ILE A 273 -21.97 1.29 13.28
C ILE A 273 -23.41 1.85 13.20
N GLU A 274 -24.03 1.80 12.01
CA GLU A 274 -25.45 2.18 11.87
C GLU A 274 -26.33 1.36 12.81
N LYS A 275 -27.15 2.05 13.59
CA LYS A 275 -27.99 1.46 14.65
C LYS A 275 -29.12 0.62 14.10
N ASP A 276 -29.78 1.12 13.05
CA ASP A 276 -30.82 0.38 12.37
C ASP A 276 -30.22 -0.73 11.52
N GLN A 277 -30.37 -1.98 11.98
CA GLN A 277 -29.83 -3.14 11.25
C GLN A 277 -30.34 -3.22 9.79
N ASN A 278 -31.51 -2.64 9.48
CA ASN A 278 -32.03 -2.66 8.10
C ASN A 278 -31.24 -1.73 7.18
N LYS A 279 -30.77 -0.58 7.71
CA LYS A 279 -29.96 0.40 6.99
C LYS A 279 -28.47 0.00 6.97
N ARG A 280 -28.01 -0.71 8.02
CA ARG A 280 -26.62 -1.20 8.08
C ARG A 280 -26.31 -2.11 6.89
N PRO A 281 -25.22 -1.88 6.14
CA PRO A 281 -24.83 -2.72 5.01
C PRO A 281 -24.46 -4.14 5.46
N LYS A 282 -24.52 -5.10 4.53
CA LYS A 282 -23.93 -6.42 4.71
C LYS A 282 -22.41 -6.36 4.54
N SER A 283 -21.69 -7.37 5.05
CA SER A 283 -20.24 -7.48 4.94
C SER A 283 -19.73 -7.40 3.50
N GLU A 284 -20.43 -8.01 2.54
CA GLU A 284 -20.01 -8.01 1.13
C GLU A 284 -20.01 -6.60 0.53
N LYS A 285 -21.04 -5.77 0.87
CA LYS A 285 -21.09 -4.38 0.41
C LYS A 285 -19.98 -3.52 1.02
N ILE A 286 -19.71 -3.72 2.31
CA ILE A 286 -18.59 -3.05 3.00
C ILE A 286 -17.26 -3.50 2.40
N PHE A 287 -17.10 -4.79 2.12
CA PHE A 287 -15.88 -5.34 1.50
C PHE A 287 -15.56 -4.67 0.16
N GLU A 288 -16.54 -4.53 -0.74
CA GLU A 288 -16.32 -3.89 -2.03
C GLU A 288 -15.89 -2.42 -1.90
N GLN A 289 -16.48 -1.67 -0.95
CA GLN A 289 -16.09 -0.29 -0.70
C GLN A 289 -14.66 -0.18 -0.16
N ILE A 290 -14.30 -1.03 0.82
CA ILE A 290 -12.96 -1.06 1.40
C ILE A 290 -11.94 -1.53 0.37
N LYS A 291 -12.27 -2.54 -0.44
CA LYS A 291 -11.41 -3.09 -1.48
C LYS A 291 -11.01 -2.04 -2.51
N MET A 292 -11.96 -1.18 -2.94
CA MET A 292 -11.65 -0.09 -3.85
C MET A 292 -10.62 0.89 -3.26
N LYS A 293 -10.77 1.27 -1.99
CA LYS A 293 -9.82 2.16 -1.29
C LYS A 293 -8.49 1.48 -1.02
N TYR A 294 -8.51 0.25 -0.53
CA TYR A 294 -7.30 -0.55 -0.30
C TYR A 294 -6.48 -0.70 -1.59
N ASN A 295 -7.13 -1.01 -2.71
CA ASN A 295 -6.47 -1.12 -4.01
C ASN A 295 -5.85 0.21 -4.46
N SER A 296 -6.53 1.33 -4.24
CA SER A 296 -5.97 2.66 -4.50
C SER A 296 -4.67 2.90 -3.71
N PHE A 297 -4.66 2.56 -2.42
CA PHE A 297 -3.44 2.67 -1.59
C PHE A 297 -2.34 1.69 -2.00
N GLN A 298 -2.69 0.47 -2.40
CA GLN A 298 -1.73 -0.51 -2.93
C GLN A 298 -1.06 0.00 -4.21
N MET A 299 -1.83 0.60 -5.11
CA MET A 299 -1.31 1.16 -6.34
C MET A 299 -0.34 2.32 -6.08
N GLN A 300 -0.69 3.25 -5.19
CA GLN A 300 0.17 4.34 -4.77
C GLN A 300 1.49 3.81 -4.17
N SER A 301 1.40 2.81 -3.31
CA SER A 301 2.57 2.22 -2.68
C SER A 301 3.46 1.48 -3.68
N SER A 302 2.88 0.85 -4.72
CA SER A 302 3.66 0.21 -5.79
C SER A 302 4.41 1.23 -6.64
N SER A 303 3.82 2.40 -6.92
CA SER A 303 4.51 3.51 -7.61
C SER A 303 5.72 4.00 -6.82
N ILE A 304 5.53 4.27 -5.51
CA ILE A 304 6.60 4.70 -4.61
C ILE A 304 7.72 3.67 -4.59
N PHE A 305 7.38 2.39 -4.42
CA PHE A 305 8.33 1.29 -4.41
C PHE A 305 9.15 1.23 -5.70
N CYS A 306 8.47 1.23 -6.85
CA CYS A 306 9.13 1.16 -8.16
C CYS A 306 10.05 2.36 -8.40
N VAL A 307 9.60 3.58 -8.10
CA VAL A 307 10.40 4.79 -8.26
C VAL A 307 11.66 4.73 -7.40
N TYR A 308 11.54 4.41 -6.11
CA TYR A 308 12.71 4.33 -5.24
C TYR A 308 13.67 3.21 -5.66
N ARG A 309 13.17 2.03 -6.05
CA ARG A 309 14.00 0.93 -6.56
C ARG A 309 14.78 1.34 -7.81
N CYS A 310 14.12 2.01 -8.76
CA CYS A 310 14.77 2.46 -9.98
C CYS A 310 15.83 3.55 -9.69
N LEU A 311 15.55 4.50 -8.80
CA LEU A 311 16.52 5.50 -8.40
C LEU A 311 17.72 4.90 -7.64
N LEU A 312 17.51 3.86 -6.85
CA LEU A 312 18.57 3.13 -6.16
C LEU A 312 19.47 2.32 -7.11
N SER A 313 19.05 2.05 -8.35
CA SER A 313 19.90 1.41 -9.36
C SER A 313 21.05 2.30 -9.85
N TYR A 314 21.05 3.60 -9.52
CA TYR A 314 22.11 4.52 -9.86
C TYR A 314 23.23 4.50 -8.80
N ASN A 315 24.29 3.76 -9.03
CA ASN A 315 25.40 3.59 -8.08
C ASN A 315 26.10 4.92 -7.72
N ASN A 316 26.19 5.86 -8.69
CA ASN A 316 26.77 7.17 -8.50
C ASN A 316 25.95 8.04 -7.53
N LEU A 317 24.60 7.98 -7.61
CA LEU A 317 23.67 8.63 -6.69
C LEU A 317 23.82 8.05 -5.28
N VAL A 318 23.77 6.72 -5.16
CA VAL A 318 23.86 5.98 -3.89
C VAL A 318 25.16 6.33 -3.15
N GLY A 319 26.31 6.33 -3.85
CA GLY A 319 27.61 6.64 -3.26
C GLY A 319 27.71 8.06 -2.69
N LYS A 320 27.06 9.04 -3.34
CA LYS A 320 27.04 10.44 -2.88
C LYS A 320 26.08 10.63 -1.69
N LEU A 321 24.88 10.04 -1.75
CA LEU A 321 23.89 10.16 -0.68
C LEU A 321 24.35 9.52 0.63
N LYS A 322 25.03 8.38 0.60
CA LYS A 322 25.62 7.78 1.81
C LYS A 322 26.54 8.71 2.60
N LYS A 323 27.17 9.66 1.94
CA LYS A 323 28.05 10.68 2.57
C LYS A 323 27.28 11.84 3.23
N HIS A 324 26.02 12.07 2.85
CA HIS A 324 25.23 13.23 3.31
C HIS A 324 24.23 12.92 4.42
N THR A 325 24.05 11.66 4.85
CA THR A 325 22.90 11.21 5.65
C THR A 325 23.16 10.93 7.12
N GLN A 326 24.11 11.60 7.76
CA GLN A 326 24.31 11.51 9.22
C GLN A 326 23.55 12.60 9.98
N VAL A 327 22.21 12.58 9.97
CA VAL A 327 21.43 13.55 10.77
C VAL A 327 20.24 12.83 11.41
N ASN A 328 20.19 12.80 12.76
CA ASN A 328 19.01 12.42 13.55
C ASN A 328 18.11 13.66 13.70
N LEU A 329 17.17 13.83 12.77
CA LEU A 329 16.15 14.89 12.86
C LEU A 329 14.78 14.32 13.26
N PRO A 330 13.92 15.11 13.95
CA PRO A 330 12.52 14.77 14.20
C PRO A 330 11.73 14.50 12.91
N ILE A 331 10.64 13.73 12.98
CA ILE A 331 9.85 13.33 11.79
C ILE A 331 9.30 14.53 11.01
N ASP A 332 8.92 15.59 11.70
CA ASP A 332 8.46 16.87 11.14
C ASP A 332 9.54 17.68 10.41
N GLN A 333 10.81 17.27 10.54
CA GLN A 333 11.97 17.89 9.90
C GLN A 333 12.75 16.90 9.03
N ILE A 334 12.18 15.73 8.72
CA ILE A 334 12.86 14.72 7.93
C ILE A 334 12.88 15.15 6.45
N PRO A 335 14.05 15.48 5.89
CA PRO A 335 14.17 15.79 4.47
C PRO A 335 13.76 14.60 3.59
N ILE A 336 13.28 14.86 2.38
CA ILE A 336 13.02 13.80 1.39
C ILE A 336 14.29 12.98 1.11
N THR A 337 15.46 13.60 1.19
CA THR A 337 16.78 12.93 1.13
C THR A 337 16.94 11.83 2.18
N PHE A 338 16.35 12.00 3.37
CA PHE A 338 16.33 10.97 4.42
C PHE A 338 15.46 9.77 4.06
N THR A 339 14.32 9.98 3.39
CA THR A 339 13.48 8.87 2.89
C THR A 339 14.25 8.01 1.90
N PHE A 340 15.13 8.62 1.11
CA PHE A 340 16.01 7.93 0.20
C PHE A 340 17.05 7.08 0.95
N ASN A 341 17.60 7.58 2.05
CA ASN A 341 18.51 6.81 2.90
C ASN A 341 17.78 5.63 3.57
N LEU A 342 16.56 5.85 4.04
CA LEU A 342 15.70 4.80 4.58
C LEU A 342 15.43 3.69 3.53
N ALA A 343 15.15 4.10 2.29
CA ALA A 343 15.00 3.18 1.17
C ALA A 343 16.31 2.44 0.88
N LEU A 344 17.45 3.10 0.93
CA LEU A 344 18.78 2.56 0.68
C LEU A 344 19.13 1.44 1.65
N THR A 345 18.84 1.61 2.94
CA THR A 345 19.16 0.62 3.98
C THR A 345 18.24 -0.60 3.95
N ASN A 346 17.02 -0.45 3.43
CA ASN A 346 15.98 -1.47 3.52
C ASN A 346 15.54 -2.05 2.17
N LEU A 347 15.57 -1.26 1.10
CA LEU A 347 15.15 -1.70 -0.24
C LEU A 347 16.32 -2.13 -1.12
N TYR A 348 17.55 -1.84 -0.75
CA TYR A 348 18.73 -2.17 -1.58
C TYR A 348 18.99 -3.69 -1.64
N MET A 349 18.63 -4.43 -0.57
CA MET A 349 18.81 -5.87 -0.51
C MET A 349 17.61 -6.61 -1.10
N PRO A 350 17.82 -7.61 -2.00
CA PRO A 350 16.75 -8.33 -2.68
C PRO A 350 15.78 -9.08 -1.75
N ASP A 351 16.27 -9.55 -0.61
CA ASP A 351 15.60 -10.56 0.23
C ASP A 351 14.74 -9.97 1.36
N LYS A 352 14.63 -8.64 1.49
CA LYS A 352 13.89 -8.03 2.59
C LYS A 352 12.48 -7.62 2.15
N GLN A 353 11.50 -7.95 2.97
CA GLN A 353 10.14 -7.45 2.86
C GLN A 353 10.13 -5.92 3.02
N SER A 354 9.58 -5.24 2.02
CA SER A 354 9.73 -3.78 1.85
C SER A 354 8.54 -2.98 2.37
N TYR A 355 7.44 -3.66 2.73
CA TYR A 355 6.15 -3.04 3.03
C TYR A 355 6.17 -1.96 4.14
N PRO A 356 6.71 -2.23 5.35
CA PRO A 356 6.70 -1.22 6.42
C PRO A 356 7.47 0.04 6.09
N ILE A 357 8.52 -0.10 5.26
CA ILE A 357 9.38 1.02 4.85
C ILE A 357 8.67 1.90 3.81
N ILE A 358 7.98 1.29 2.85
CA ILE A 358 7.22 2.03 1.84
C ILE A 358 6.11 2.85 2.48
N ASN A 359 5.40 2.28 3.46
CA ASN A 359 4.39 3.03 4.21
C ASN A 359 5.01 4.25 4.93
N LYS A 360 6.16 4.07 5.58
CA LYS A 360 6.86 5.17 6.23
C LYS A 360 7.34 6.25 5.25
N ILE A 361 7.82 5.85 4.08
CA ILE A 361 8.19 6.78 3.00
C ILE A 361 6.95 7.54 2.52
N ARG A 362 5.84 6.84 2.30
CA ARG A 362 4.57 7.45 1.90
C ARG A 362 4.08 8.47 2.93
N ASP A 363 4.11 8.14 4.22
CA ASP A 363 3.70 9.05 5.30
C ASP A 363 4.51 10.36 5.27
N VAL A 364 5.82 10.27 5.04
CA VAL A 364 6.69 11.44 4.88
C VAL A 364 6.33 12.24 3.61
N LEU A 365 6.11 11.57 2.48
CA LEU A 365 5.71 12.23 1.24
C LEU A 365 4.35 12.94 1.39
N THR A 366 3.38 12.31 2.07
CA THR A 366 2.06 12.89 2.35
C THR A 366 2.18 14.13 3.24
N PHE A 367 3.04 14.10 4.24
CA PHE A 367 3.26 15.24 5.14
C PHE A 367 3.75 16.47 4.36
N TYR A 368 4.67 16.29 3.40
CA TYR A 368 5.20 17.39 2.60
C TYR A 368 4.32 17.81 1.42
N ASN A 369 3.49 16.94 0.90
CA ASN A 369 2.57 17.23 -0.20
C ASN A 369 1.36 16.29 -0.19
N SER A 370 0.30 16.70 0.50
CA SER A 370 -0.94 15.91 0.59
C SER A 370 -1.63 15.72 -0.76
N THR A 371 -1.49 16.67 -1.70
CA THR A 371 -2.13 16.59 -3.02
C THR A 371 -1.46 15.58 -3.94
N LEU A 372 -0.18 15.27 -3.73
CA LEU A 372 0.53 14.25 -4.49
C LEU A 372 0.00 12.83 -4.18
N ILE A 373 -0.62 12.66 -3.01
CA ILE A 373 -1.05 11.37 -2.46
C ILE A 373 -2.57 11.35 -2.19
N ASP A 374 -3.32 12.26 -2.79
CA ASP A 374 -4.78 12.22 -2.81
C ASP A 374 -5.28 10.92 -3.48
N PRO A 375 -6.43 10.32 -3.11
CA PRO A 375 -6.82 8.93 -3.42
C PRO A 375 -7.04 8.62 -4.91
N GLY A 376 -6.13 9.07 -5.76
CA GLY A 376 -6.00 8.77 -7.17
C GLY A 376 -4.73 7.98 -7.50
N GLU A 377 -4.55 7.66 -8.77
CA GLU A 377 -3.30 7.09 -9.28
C GLU A 377 -2.18 8.15 -9.19
N ILE A 378 -1.14 7.89 -8.37
CA ILE A 378 0.10 8.67 -8.48
C ILE A 378 0.84 8.18 -9.71
N GLU A 379 0.99 9.03 -10.70
CA GLU A 379 1.84 8.74 -11.84
C GLU A 379 3.32 8.78 -11.44
N CYS A 380 4.10 7.79 -11.88
CA CYS A 380 5.51 7.67 -11.53
C CYS A 380 6.34 8.89 -11.98
N ASN A 381 6.00 9.53 -13.09
CA ASN A 381 6.67 10.75 -13.58
C ASN A 381 6.47 11.94 -12.63
N GLU A 382 5.27 12.17 -12.10
CA GLU A 382 5.01 13.25 -11.14
C GLU A 382 5.71 12.97 -9.80
N LEU A 383 5.70 11.71 -9.35
CA LEU A 383 6.40 11.30 -8.14
C LEU A 383 7.92 11.51 -8.27
N ILE A 384 8.53 11.13 -9.39
CA ILE A 384 9.97 11.35 -9.65
C ILE A 384 10.28 12.83 -9.68
N LYS A 385 9.48 13.63 -10.36
CA LYS A 385 9.62 15.09 -10.43
C LYS A 385 9.64 15.71 -9.04
N TYR A 386 8.70 15.30 -8.19
CA TYR A 386 8.63 15.76 -6.82
C TYR A 386 9.85 15.35 -5.98
N ILE A 387 10.20 14.06 -5.98
CA ILE A 387 11.31 13.53 -5.18
C ILE A 387 12.64 14.18 -5.58
N ILE A 388 13.00 14.14 -6.86
CA ILE A 388 14.28 14.68 -7.34
C ILE A 388 14.32 16.20 -7.19
N GLY A 389 13.21 16.90 -7.45
CA GLY A 389 13.10 18.33 -7.24
C GLY A 389 13.36 18.73 -5.78
N LYS A 390 12.71 18.04 -4.82
CA LYS A 390 12.93 18.28 -3.38
C LYS A 390 14.35 17.91 -2.94
N MET A 391 14.88 16.76 -3.36
CA MET A 391 16.27 16.38 -3.07
C MET A 391 17.27 17.40 -3.61
N SER A 392 17.01 17.97 -4.79
CA SER A 392 17.84 19.02 -5.37
C SER A 392 17.85 20.29 -4.50
N LEU A 393 16.70 20.70 -3.98
CA LEU A 393 16.57 21.85 -3.06
C LEU A 393 17.24 21.58 -1.71
N GLU A 394 17.01 20.41 -1.11
CA GLU A 394 17.58 20.03 0.19
C GLU A 394 19.10 19.94 0.17
N THR A 395 19.68 19.54 -0.96
CA THR A 395 21.14 19.43 -1.15
C THR A 395 21.77 20.65 -1.80
N ASN A 396 20.99 21.71 -2.01
CA ASN A 396 21.50 22.96 -2.59
C ASN A 396 22.27 23.78 -1.54
N HIS A 397 23.48 24.19 -1.88
CA HIS A 397 24.31 25.05 -1.03
C HIS A 397 23.79 26.49 -0.94
N ASN A 398 22.99 26.96 -1.90
CA ASN A 398 22.34 28.27 -1.90
C ASN A 398 20.88 28.14 -1.47
N ARG A 399 20.58 28.31 -0.17
CA ARG A 399 19.26 28.07 0.45
C ARG A 399 18.15 29.08 0.10
N THR A 400 18.36 30.02 -0.84
CA THR A 400 17.43 31.14 -1.11
C THR A 400 16.47 30.92 -2.27
N CYS A 401 16.29 29.70 -2.79
CA CYS A 401 15.51 29.48 -4.00
C CYS A 401 14.15 28.86 -3.75
N ASP A 402 13.11 29.51 -4.28
CA ASP A 402 11.75 29.01 -4.36
C ASP A 402 11.63 27.91 -5.44
N SER A 403 10.88 26.85 -5.14
CA SER A 403 10.65 25.70 -6.02
C SER A 403 9.91 26.04 -7.32
N SER A 404 9.24 27.20 -7.39
CA SER A 404 8.55 27.69 -8.58
C SER A 404 9.47 27.98 -9.76
N TYR A 405 10.76 28.24 -9.52
CA TYR A 405 11.76 28.49 -10.56
C TYR A 405 12.33 27.22 -11.22
N LEU A 406 11.95 26.04 -10.77
CA LEU A 406 12.51 24.79 -11.29
C LEU A 406 12.14 24.54 -12.77
N PHE A 407 11.08 25.14 -13.29
CA PHE A 407 10.50 24.73 -14.57
C PHE A 407 10.00 25.85 -15.49
N THR A 408 10.05 27.12 -15.11
CA THR A 408 9.56 28.21 -15.98
C THR A 408 10.42 29.45 -15.87
N GLN A 409 11.10 29.83 -16.95
CA GLN A 409 11.45 31.21 -17.22
C GLN A 409 10.68 31.69 -18.44
N GLU A 410 9.66 32.50 -18.20
CA GLU A 410 9.01 33.24 -19.28
C GLU A 410 9.90 34.43 -19.71
N ASP A 411 10.00 34.52 -21.00
CA ASP A 411 10.42 35.59 -21.93
C ASP A 411 11.01 36.89 -21.36
N ASP A 412 12.33 37.06 -21.54
CA ASP A 412 12.97 38.39 -21.61
C ASP A 412 12.98 38.83 -23.09
N PRO A 413 12.23 39.89 -23.43
CA PRO A 413 12.10 40.34 -24.82
C PRO A 413 13.37 40.90 -25.45
N SER A 414 14.44 41.14 -24.67
CA SER A 414 15.56 41.99 -25.09
C SER A 414 16.74 41.28 -25.72
N SER A 415 16.82 39.95 -25.75
CA SER A 415 17.99 39.25 -26.29
C SER A 415 17.66 38.28 -27.43
N PHE A 416 18.07 38.64 -28.63
CA PHE A 416 17.94 37.81 -29.84
C PHE A 416 19.17 36.93 -30.09
N ASN A 417 20.22 37.03 -29.26
CA ASN A 417 21.46 36.30 -29.47
C ASN A 417 21.47 35.01 -28.68
N ARG A 418 21.62 33.87 -29.35
CA ARG A 418 21.68 32.51 -28.80
C ARG A 418 22.74 32.41 -27.69
N ASP A 419 23.95 32.97 -27.91
CA ASP A 419 25.06 32.85 -26.97
C ASP A 419 24.82 33.67 -25.72
N SER A 420 24.19 34.84 -25.84
CA SER A 420 23.80 35.68 -24.70
C SER A 420 22.73 34.97 -23.82
N MET A 421 21.72 34.40 -24.47
CA MET A 421 20.69 33.63 -23.77
C MET A 421 21.27 32.41 -23.06
N MET A 422 22.19 31.73 -23.72
CA MET A 422 22.90 30.59 -23.14
C MET A 422 23.70 30.99 -21.91
N LYS A 423 24.49 32.07 -21.99
CA LYS A 423 25.30 32.57 -20.87
C LYS A 423 24.41 32.97 -19.68
N LYS A 424 23.29 33.65 -19.94
CA LYS A 424 22.32 34.04 -18.92
C LYS A 424 21.69 32.81 -18.27
N TYR A 425 21.28 31.83 -19.07
CA TYR A 425 20.72 30.57 -18.58
C TYR A 425 21.72 29.81 -17.70
N LEU A 426 22.95 29.60 -18.17
CA LEU A 426 23.99 28.90 -17.41
C LEU A 426 24.32 29.59 -16.09
N LEU A 427 24.38 30.92 -16.10
CA LEU A 427 24.64 31.73 -14.89
C LEU A 427 23.49 31.54 -13.87
N ASN A 428 22.26 31.64 -14.33
CA ASN A 428 21.09 31.41 -13.49
C ASN A 428 21.06 29.97 -12.97
N PHE A 429 21.25 28.97 -13.83
CA PHE A 429 21.30 27.58 -13.44
C PHE A 429 22.37 27.31 -12.38
N GLN A 430 23.60 27.82 -12.58
CA GLN A 430 24.69 27.67 -11.62
C GLN A 430 24.42 28.38 -10.29
N ASN A 431 23.71 29.50 -10.30
CA ASN A 431 23.37 30.21 -9.07
C ASN A 431 22.26 29.57 -8.28
N PHE A 432 21.25 28.98 -8.96
CA PHE A 432 20.05 28.45 -8.35
C PHE A 432 20.14 26.92 -8.07
N PHE A 433 20.94 26.16 -8.83
CA PHE A 433 21.00 24.71 -8.79
C PHE A 433 22.38 24.16 -8.45
N LYS A 434 23.05 24.70 -7.41
CA LYS A 434 24.34 24.18 -6.91
C LYS A 434 24.16 22.88 -6.09
N SER A 435 23.41 21.92 -6.60
CA SER A 435 23.20 20.63 -6.00
C SER A 435 23.87 19.53 -6.83
N PHE A 436 24.44 18.52 -6.17
CA PHE A 436 24.94 17.38 -6.91
C PHE A 436 23.79 16.60 -7.58
N ILE A 437 22.55 16.64 -7.03
CA ILE A 437 21.36 16.05 -7.65
C ILE A 437 21.08 16.72 -9.00
N SER A 438 21.17 18.06 -9.08
CA SER A 438 20.97 18.78 -10.33
C SER A 438 21.95 18.33 -11.41
N ASN A 439 23.22 18.15 -11.05
CA ASN A 439 24.26 17.70 -11.98
C ASN A 439 24.05 16.28 -12.51
N TYR A 440 23.38 15.42 -11.71
CA TYR A 440 23.11 14.05 -12.12
C TYR A 440 21.85 13.89 -12.98
N PHE A 441 20.82 14.70 -12.74
CA PHE A 441 19.49 14.43 -13.31
C PHE A 441 18.97 15.51 -14.26
N PHE A 442 19.51 16.71 -14.27
CA PHE A 442 19.00 17.76 -15.14
C PHE A 442 19.79 17.87 -16.43
N GLY A 443 19.08 17.75 -17.55
CA GLY A 443 19.56 18.11 -18.87
C GLY A 443 19.04 19.47 -19.31
N THR A 444 19.44 19.92 -20.48
CA THR A 444 19.04 21.21 -21.07
C THR A 444 18.43 20.99 -22.44
N LEU A 445 17.23 21.55 -22.66
CA LEU A 445 16.60 21.70 -23.96
C LEU A 445 16.93 23.08 -24.54
N GLU A 446 17.12 23.11 -25.85
CA GLU A 446 17.18 24.30 -26.67
C GLU A 446 15.94 24.37 -27.52
N THR A 447 15.08 25.34 -27.29
CA THR A 447 13.84 25.55 -28.04
C THR A 447 14.01 26.71 -28.97
N THR A 448 13.88 26.51 -30.26
CA THR A 448 13.92 27.53 -31.29
C THR A 448 12.51 27.83 -31.79
N ARG A 449 12.07 29.09 -31.69
CA ARG A 449 10.79 29.57 -32.20
C ARG A 449 11.01 30.51 -33.36
N THR A 450 10.33 30.23 -34.48
CA THR A 450 10.37 31.09 -35.68
C THR A 450 8.97 31.63 -35.96
N CYS A 451 8.81 32.94 -35.92
CA CYS A 451 7.55 33.58 -36.28
C CYS A 451 7.24 33.37 -37.74
N CYS A 452 6.03 32.83 -38.09
CA CYS A 452 5.64 32.61 -39.48
C CYS A 452 5.43 33.94 -40.24
N GLN A 453 5.14 35.02 -39.56
CA GLN A 453 4.88 36.33 -40.16
C GLN A 453 6.15 37.12 -40.42
N CYS A 454 6.95 37.44 -39.38
CA CYS A 454 8.15 38.25 -39.52
C CYS A 454 9.44 37.45 -39.71
N LYS A 455 9.38 36.12 -39.68
CA LYS A 455 10.51 35.17 -39.84
C LYS A 455 11.58 35.30 -38.76
N GLN A 456 11.33 36.09 -37.73
CA GLN A 456 12.31 36.26 -36.67
C GLN A 456 12.39 34.99 -35.83
N MET A 457 13.62 34.55 -35.55
CA MET A 457 13.94 33.38 -34.77
C MET A 457 14.38 33.80 -33.37
N ARG A 458 13.97 33.02 -32.37
CA ARG A 458 14.37 33.16 -30.98
C ARG A 458 14.77 31.81 -30.42
N THR A 459 15.72 31.81 -29.52
CA THR A 459 16.22 30.60 -28.85
C THR A 459 16.03 30.72 -27.35
N PHE A 460 15.50 29.68 -26.75
CA PHE A 460 15.30 29.57 -25.31
C PHE A 460 16.03 28.33 -24.80
N PHE A 461 16.47 28.36 -23.54
CA PHE A 461 17.05 27.22 -22.86
C PHE A 461 16.25 26.93 -21.61
N GLU A 462 15.87 25.67 -21.43
CA GLU A 462 15.14 25.20 -20.26
C GLU A 462 15.68 23.88 -19.74
N ASN A 463 15.50 23.62 -18.44
CA ASN A 463 15.92 22.37 -17.84
C ASN A 463 14.84 21.30 -18.01
N PHE A 464 15.27 20.08 -18.23
CA PHE A 464 14.39 18.93 -18.13
C PHE A 464 14.95 17.91 -17.12
N LEU A 465 14.06 17.24 -16.43
CA LEU A 465 14.35 16.13 -15.55
C LEU A 465 14.14 14.78 -16.24
N TYR A 466 13.12 14.69 -17.05
CA TYR A 466 12.85 13.55 -17.93
C TYR A 466 12.38 14.03 -19.29
N LEU A 467 12.61 13.21 -20.31
CA LEU A 467 12.10 13.45 -21.65
C LEU A 467 10.86 12.59 -21.88
N THR A 468 9.80 13.19 -22.42
CA THR A 468 8.55 12.50 -22.72
C THR A 468 8.56 11.99 -24.16
N ILE A 469 8.36 10.70 -24.34
CA ILE A 469 8.10 10.07 -25.64
C ILE A 469 6.62 9.73 -25.72
N ASN A 470 5.88 10.50 -26.52
CA ASN A 470 4.46 10.22 -26.77
C ASN A 470 4.34 9.22 -27.92
N ILE A 471 3.95 7.98 -27.60
CA ILE A 471 3.85 6.88 -28.55
C ILE A 471 2.85 7.21 -29.66
N ASN A 472 1.71 7.81 -29.34
CA ASN A 472 0.67 8.12 -30.34
C ASN A 472 1.14 9.15 -31.37
N ILE A 473 1.93 10.14 -30.94
CA ILE A 473 2.54 11.11 -31.85
C ILE A 473 3.62 10.43 -32.71
N ALA A 474 4.45 9.59 -32.10
CA ALA A 474 5.50 8.86 -32.80
C ALA A 474 4.92 7.93 -33.88
N LEU A 475 3.87 7.17 -33.56
CA LEU A 475 3.18 6.29 -34.55
C LEU A 475 2.56 7.08 -35.69
N LYS A 476 1.92 8.22 -35.44
CA LYS A 476 1.39 9.12 -36.47
C LYS A 476 2.49 9.70 -37.36
N SER A 477 3.71 9.80 -36.85
CA SER A 477 4.90 10.25 -37.60
C SER A 477 5.60 9.11 -38.36
N GLY A 478 5.03 7.89 -38.35
CA GLY A 478 5.55 6.74 -39.10
C GLY A 478 6.63 5.94 -38.37
N PHE A 479 6.89 6.19 -37.09
CA PHE A 479 7.81 5.38 -36.29
C PHE A 479 7.17 4.04 -35.87
N ILE A 480 7.97 2.98 -35.83
CA ILE A 480 7.53 1.62 -35.50
C ILE A 480 8.08 1.23 -34.11
N THR A 481 7.21 0.93 -33.17
CA THR A 481 7.56 0.60 -31.78
C THR A 481 8.38 -0.69 -31.62
N ASN A 482 8.26 -1.62 -32.56
CA ASN A 482 8.99 -2.90 -32.57
C ASN A 482 10.41 -2.79 -33.13
N ASN A 483 11.00 -1.59 -33.14
CA ASN A 483 12.34 -1.36 -33.67
C ASN A 483 13.23 -0.86 -32.52
N GLU A 484 14.42 -1.45 -32.36
CA GLU A 484 15.42 -1.03 -31.35
C GLU A 484 15.82 0.45 -31.48
N ASN A 485 15.70 1.01 -32.69
CA ASN A 485 15.98 2.42 -32.96
C ASN A 485 14.80 3.36 -32.67
N PHE A 486 13.64 2.86 -32.21
CA PHE A 486 12.46 3.69 -31.96
C PHE A 486 12.75 4.83 -30.99
N ILE A 487 13.30 4.51 -29.82
CA ILE A 487 13.65 5.50 -28.79
C ILE A 487 14.64 6.53 -29.33
N PHE A 488 15.69 6.05 -30.00
CA PHE A 488 16.69 6.93 -30.63
C PHE A 488 16.05 7.86 -31.65
N SER A 489 15.22 7.33 -32.54
CA SER A 489 14.51 8.12 -33.55
C SER A 489 13.60 9.18 -32.97
N CYS A 490 12.87 8.86 -31.89
CA CYS A 490 12.03 9.82 -31.20
C CYS A 490 12.81 10.97 -30.57
N LEU A 491 13.98 10.67 -29.98
CA LEU A 491 14.83 11.68 -29.34
C LEU A 491 15.59 12.59 -30.33
N GLN A 492 15.94 12.05 -31.50
CA GLN A 492 16.69 12.82 -32.54
C GLN A 492 15.78 13.62 -33.47
N ASN A 493 14.55 13.15 -33.71
CA ASN A 493 13.62 13.72 -34.65
C ASN A 493 12.41 14.35 -33.97
N CYS A 494 12.63 15.29 -33.04
CA CYS A 494 11.52 16.05 -32.44
C CYS A 494 10.75 16.80 -33.55
N PRO A 495 9.45 16.55 -33.72
CA PRO A 495 8.66 17.21 -34.75
C PRO A 495 8.56 18.73 -34.46
N LYS A 496 8.56 19.53 -35.53
CA LYS A 496 8.21 20.94 -35.38
C LYS A 496 6.74 21.06 -35.03
N ILE A 497 6.43 21.84 -34.00
CA ILE A 497 5.05 22.14 -33.60
C ILE A 497 4.70 23.58 -33.95
N ARG A 498 3.43 23.82 -34.27
CA ARG A 498 2.92 25.18 -34.49
C ARG A 498 2.15 25.63 -33.28
N VAL A 499 2.58 26.74 -32.71
CA VAL A 499 1.99 27.35 -31.51
C VAL A 499 1.53 28.77 -31.81
N ASN A 500 0.43 29.20 -31.25
CA ASN A 500 -0.04 30.57 -31.34
C ASN A 500 0.45 31.33 -30.09
N LYS A 501 1.47 32.18 -30.26
CA LYS A 501 2.10 32.94 -29.16
C LYS A 501 2.31 34.40 -29.57
N LEU A 502 2.43 35.28 -28.58
CA LEU A 502 2.76 36.68 -28.81
C LEU A 502 4.17 36.78 -29.44
N CYS A 503 4.24 37.40 -30.61
CA CYS A 503 5.51 37.74 -31.26
C CYS A 503 5.88 39.16 -30.87
N PRO A 504 6.97 39.37 -30.12
CA PRO A 504 7.30 40.73 -29.70
C PRO A 504 7.76 41.66 -30.84
N ASN A 505 8.20 41.09 -31.96
CA ASN A 505 8.55 41.89 -33.14
C ASN A 505 7.31 42.33 -33.94
N CYS A 506 6.31 41.45 -34.04
CA CYS A 506 5.02 41.79 -34.66
C CYS A 506 4.08 42.50 -33.70
N ASN A 507 4.38 42.46 -32.41
CA ASN A 507 3.53 42.93 -31.29
C ASN A 507 2.11 42.38 -31.33
N ASN A 508 1.95 41.16 -31.81
CA ASN A 508 0.67 40.47 -31.97
C ASN A 508 0.83 38.95 -31.82
N PHE A 509 -0.29 38.27 -31.50
CA PHE A 509 -0.33 36.81 -31.51
C PHE A 509 -0.19 36.29 -32.94
N THR A 510 0.83 35.46 -33.15
CA THR A 510 1.15 34.91 -34.47
C THR A 510 1.43 33.42 -34.34
N ILE A 511 1.20 32.69 -35.44
CA ILE A 511 1.64 31.30 -35.55
C ILE A 511 3.18 31.31 -35.57
N GLN A 512 3.77 30.52 -34.68
CA GLN A 512 5.20 30.31 -34.59
C GLN A 512 5.51 28.82 -34.77
N GLU A 513 6.57 28.51 -35.52
CA GLU A 513 7.12 27.16 -35.60
C GLU A 513 8.12 26.99 -34.48
N GLU A 514 7.85 26.03 -33.62
CA GLU A 514 8.70 25.68 -32.47
C GLU A 514 9.42 24.37 -32.76
N LYS A 515 10.74 24.36 -32.58
CA LYS A 515 11.59 23.18 -32.70
C LYS A 515 12.39 23.01 -31.43
N GLU A 516 12.24 21.88 -30.78
CA GLU A 516 13.01 21.49 -29.61
C GLU A 516 14.19 20.63 -30.01
N GLN A 517 15.34 20.83 -29.37
CA GLN A 517 16.53 20.00 -29.52
C GLN A 517 17.20 19.83 -28.15
N ILE A 518 17.87 18.69 -27.95
CA ILE A 518 18.56 18.45 -26.69
C ILE A 518 19.93 19.13 -26.78
N PHE A 519 20.10 20.17 -25.96
CA PHE A 519 21.36 20.91 -25.87
C PHE A 519 22.40 20.14 -25.08
N SER A 520 22.04 19.63 -23.89
CA SER A 520 22.90 18.77 -23.10
C SER A 520 22.11 17.68 -22.38
N TYR A 521 22.69 16.50 -22.27
CA TYR A 521 22.11 15.38 -21.55
C TYR A 521 22.60 15.33 -20.10
N PRO A 522 21.76 14.86 -19.15
CA PRO A 522 22.16 14.59 -17.77
C PRO A 522 23.06 13.34 -17.69
N ILE A 523 23.73 13.15 -16.55
CA ILE A 523 24.46 11.90 -16.27
C ILE A 523 23.50 10.71 -16.16
N ASN A 524 22.36 10.91 -15.52
CA ASN A 524 21.28 9.93 -15.40
C ASN A 524 20.08 10.42 -16.21
N LEU A 525 19.81 9.75 -17.33
CA LEU A 525 18.71 10.09 -18.22
C LEU A 525 17.46 9.29 -17.88
N ILE A 526 16.34 9.96 -17.71
CA ILE A 526 15.03 9.37 -17.47
C ILE A 526 14.15 9.65 -18.68
N LEU A 527 13.52 8.60 -19.23
CA LEU A 527 12.54 8.71 -20.31
C LEU A 527 11.16 8.31 -19.76
N TYR A 528 10.18 9.17 -19.96
CA TYR A 528 8.76 8.90 -19.68
C TYR A 528 8.06 8.51 -20.97
N ILE A 529 7.45 7.33 -20.99
CA ILE A 529 6.74 6.79 -22.15
C ILE A 529 5.25 7.06 -21.95
N LYS A 530 4.74 8.05 -22.67
CA LYS A 530 3.33 8.42 -22.60
C LYS A 530 2.52 7.64 -23.63
N ASN A 531 1.56 6.85 -23.16
CA ASN A 531 0.55 6.18 -23.98
C ASN A 531 -0.83 6.72 -23.60
N ASP A 532 -1.51 7.39 -24.54
CA ASP A 532 -2.84 7.96 -24.29
C ASP A 532 -3.94 6.87 -24.31
N ASP A 533 -3.67 5.68 -24.85
CA ASP A 533 -4.57 4.52 -24.83
C ASP A 533 -4.04 3.46 -23.84
N GLU A 534 -4.44 3.56 -22.60
CA GLU A 534 -3.99 2.68 -21.52
C GLU A 534 -4.43 1.22 -21.67
N ASN A 535 -5.47 0.95 -22.46
CA ASN A 535 -6.01 -0.39 -22.66
C ASN A 535 -5.26 -1.16 -23.76
N ASN A 536 -4.47 -0.48 -24.56
CA ASN A 536 -3.71 -1.08 -25.64
C ASN A 536 -2.29 -1.42 -25.18
N LEU A 537 -1.99 -2.72 -25.07
CA LEU A 537 -0.65 -3.22 -24.77
C LEU A 537 0.27 -2.96 -25.96
N ILE A 538 1.20 -2.04 -25.79
CA ILE A 538 2.19 -1.72 -26.82
C ILE A 538 3.48 -2.48 -26.50
N ASN A 539 3.86 -3.35 -27.40
CA ASN A 539 5.15 -4.04 -27.32
C ASN A 539 6.26 -3.07 -27.74
N LEU A 540 6.83 -2.37 -26.74
CA LEU A 540 7.92 -1.42 -26.95
C LEU A 540 9.26 -2.13 -26.79
N ILE A 541 10.06 -2.14 -27.85
CA ILE A 541 11.47 -2.53 -27.80
C ILE A 541 12.30 -1.30 -27.40
N TYR A 542 13.11 -1.42 -26.37
CA TYR A 542 13.98 -0.36 -25.87
C TYR A 542 15.44 -0.84 -25.80
N PRO A 543 16.44 -0.02 -26.22
CA PRO A 543 17.83 -0.44 -26.27
C PRO A 543 18.43 -0.58 -24.85
N LEU A 544 19.28 -1.60 -24.65
CA LEU A 544 20.08 -1.73 -23.43
C LEU A 544 21.18 -0.68 -23.36
N THR A 545 21.70 -0.28 -24.52
CA THR A 545 22.66 0.80 -24.66
C THR A 545 22.11 1.85 -25.64
N LEU A 546 22.07 3.10 -25.23
CA LEU A 546 21.54 4.22 -26.00
C LEU A 546 22.67 5.22 -26.29
N ASN A 547 23.02 5.41 -27.56
CA ASN A 547 24.05 6.36 -28.01
C ASN A 547 23.38 7.61 -28.56
N LEU A 548 23.67 8.76 -27.96
CA LEU A 548 23.00 10.02 -28.30
C LEU A 548 24.03 11.11 -28.64
N GLN A 549 23.61 12.04 -29.52
CA GLN A 549 24.36 13.25 -29.85
C GLN A 549 23.61 14.47 -29.31
N CYS A 550 24.31 15.46 -28.81
CA CYS A 550 23.70 16.70 -28.36
C CYS A 550 24.18 17.90 -29.21
N THR A 551 23.39 18.96 -29.22
CA THR A 551 23.71 20.16 -30.02
C THR A 551 24.83 21.00 -29.43
N SER A 552 25.16 20.86 -28.14
CA SER A 552 26.26 21.56 -27.51
C SER A 552 27.63 21.11 -28.02
N ASN A 553 27.76 19.82 -28.35
CA ASN A 553 28.97 19.24 -28.91
C ASN A 553 28.61 18.08 -29.86
N PRO A 554 28.38 18.36 -31.15
CA PRO A 554 27.99 17.34 -32.12
C PRO A 554 29.04 16.24 -32.35
N MET A 555 30.29 16.46 -31.99
CA MET A 555 31.37 15.48 -32.09
C MET A 555 31.41 14.51 -30.91
N ALA A 556 30.72 14.83 -29.80
CA ALA A 556 30.70 13.98 -28.63
C ALA A 556 29.45 13.10 -28.63
N ASN A 557 29.65 11.79 -28.70
CA ASN A 557 28.61 10.80 -28.44
C ASN A 557 28.52 10.52 -26.96
N VAL A 558 27.32 10.59 -26.41
CA VAL A 558 27.04 10.20 -25.02
C VAL A 558 26.39 8.81 -25.04
N SER A 559 27.06 7.85 -24.42
CA SER A 559 26.57 6.46 -24.33
C SER A 559 25.94 6.19 -22.97
N TYR A 560 24.76 5.64 -22.97
CA TYR A 560 23.97 5.33 -21.78
C TYR A 560 23.67 3.84 -21.70
N ASN A 561 23.80 3.28 -20.49
CA ASN A 561 23.33 1.93 -20.18
C ASN A 561 22.00 1.99 -19.44
N LEU A 562 21.06 1.13 -19.83
CA LEU A 562 19.80 0.94 -19.11
C LEU A 562 20.07 0.41 -17.69
N LYS A 563 19.45 1.02 -16.71
CA LYS A 563 19.56 0.66 -15.28
C LYS A 563 18.27 0.12 -14.70
N ALA A 564 17.12 0.65 -15.14
CA ALA A 564 15.84 0.20 -14.66
C ALA A 564 14.71 0.52 -15.63
N VAL A 565 13.60 -0.21 -15.47
CA VAL A 565 12.36 -0.06 -16.23
C VAL A 565 11.19 -0.10 -15.25
N ILE A 566 10.25 0.84 -15.36
CA ILE A 566 8.94 0.76 -14.69
C ILE A 566 7.90 0.39 -15.73
N GLN A 567 7.06 -0.58 -15.39
CA GLN A 567 5.94 -1.06 -16.22
C GLN A 567 4.63 -0.95 -15.43
N LYS A 568 3.55 -0.57 -16.12
CA LYS A 568 2.18 -0.63 -15.59
C LYS A 568 1.56 -1.95 -16.04
N CYS A 569 1.17 -2.78 -15.09
CA CYS A 569 0.64 -4.11 -15.33
C CYS A 569 -0.75 -4.27 -14.71
N VAL A 570 -1.50 -5.27 -15.21
CA VAL A 570 -2.80 -5.64 -14.64
C VAL A 570 -2.68 -7.02 -14.03
N GLN A 571 -2.88 -7.12 -12.70
CA GLN A 571 -2.88 -8.37 -11.96
C GLN A 571 -4.22 -8.56 -11.28
N ASN A 572 -4.85 -9.71 -11.47
CA ASN A 572 -6.17 -10.03 -10.91
C ASN A 572 -7.23 -8.92 -11.15
N GLY A 573 -7.18 -8.29 -12.32
CA GLY A 573 -8.07 -7.17 -12.67
C GLY A 573 -7.67 -5.81 -12.04
N GLN A 574 -6.54 -5.73 -11.37
CA GLN A 574 -6.04 -4.51 -10.75
C GLN A 574 -4.84 -3.96 -11.51
N LYS A 575 -4.82 -2.64 -11.72
CA LYS A 575 -3.66 -1.94 -12.24
C LYS A 575 -2.64 -1.78 -11.11
N THR A 576 -1.38 -2.11 -11.39
CA THR A 576 -0.26 -1.96 -10.45
C THR A 576 1.01 -1.64 -11.20
N TYR A 577 2.02 -1.16 -10.49
CA TYR A 577 3.34 -0.95 -11.07
C TYR A 577 4.28 -2.08 -10.68
N CYS A 578 5.11 -2.47 -11.63
CA CYS A 578 6.23 -3.37 -11.42
C CYS A 578 7.50 -2.72 -11.98
N CYS A 579 8.64 -3.12 -11.47
CA CYS A 579 9.92 -2.63 -11.97
C CYS A 579 10.91 -3.76 -12.20
N CYS A 580 11.76 -3.56 -13.19
CA CYS A 580 12.92 -4.36 -13.46
C CYS A 580 14.14 -3.46 -13.32
N PHE A 581 15.16 -3.88 -12.56
CA PHE A 581 16.34 -3.05 -12.30
C PHE A 581 17.62 -3.90 -12.23
N SER A 582 18.72 -3.29 -12.64
CA SER A 582 20.05 -3.92 -12.63
C SER A 582 20.58 -3.98 -11.21
N CYS A 583 20.99 -5.18 -10.77
CA CYS A 583 21.61 -5.44 -9.48
C CYS A 583 22.75 -6.47 -9.67
N ASN A 584 23.98 -6.11 -9.33
CA ASN A 584 25.15 -6.99 -9.37
C ASN A 584 25.27 -7.83 -10.66
N GLN A 585 25.19 -7.18 -11.82
CA GLN A 585 25.25 -7.77 -13.18
C GLN A 585 24.00 -8.58 -13.61
N ASN A 586 23.04 -8.83 -12.72
CA ASN A 586 21.78 -9.48 -13.04
C ASN A 586 20.63 -8.46 -13.06
N TRP A 587 19.48 -8.86 -13.63
CA TRP A 587 18.26 -8.09 -13.58
C TRP A 587 17.32 -8.66 -12.54
N CYS A 588 16.86 -7.81 -11.63
CA CYS A 588 15.90 -8.15 -10.59
C CYS A 588 14.53 -7.62 -10.97
N VAL A 589 13.51 -8.45 -10.82
CA VAL A 589 12.11 -8.07 -11.04
C VAL A 589 11.42 -7.91 -9.71
N ALA A 590 10.74 -6.80 -9.55
CA ALA A 590 9.89 -6.57 -8.39
C ALA A 590 8.48 -6.23 -8.84
N ASN A 591 7.51 -6.90 -8.23
CA ASN A 591 6.10 -6.70 -8.48
C ASN A 591 5.39 -6.40 -7.17
N GLY A 592 4.77 -5.22 -7.09
CA GLY A 592 4.29 -4.71 -5.81
C GLY A 592 5.45 -4.64 -4.82
N TYR A 593 5.32 -5.30 -3.65
CA TYR A 593 6.33 -5.27 -2.60
C TYR A 593 7.30 -6.44 -2.63
N ASN A 594 7.06 -7.42 -3.47
CA ASN A 594 7.82 -8.66 -3.49
C ASN A 594 8.85 -8.65 -4.60
N MET A 595 10.09 -9.03 -4.26
CA MET A 595 11.10 -9.37 -5.24
C MET A 595 10.71 -10.70 -5.88
N MET A 596 10.58 -10.70 -7.20
CA MET A 596 10.46 -11.91 -8.00
C MET A 596 11.86 -12.27 -8.55
N ASN A 597 11.98 -13.32 -9.26
CA ASN A 597 13.23 -13.93 -9.74
C ASN A 597 14.23 -12.95 -10.38
N THR A 598 15.52 -13.31 -10.31
CA THR A 598 16.59 -12.69 -11.13
C THR A 598 16.53 -13.24 -12.56
N THR A 599 16.75 -12.39 -13.55
CA THR A 599 16.81 -12.76 -14.97
C THR A 599 18.06 -12.20 -15.64
N ASP A 600 18.47 -12.82 -16.77
CA ASP A 600 19.63 -12.37 -17.53
C ASP A 600 19.32 -11.12 -18.38
N SER A 601 18.04 -10.75 -18.53
CA SER A 601 17.62 -9.67 -19.43
C SER A 601 16.31 -9.03 -18.95
N PRO A 602 16.18 -7.68 -19.02
CA PRO A 602 14.95 -6.98 -18.68
C PRO A 602 13.77 -7.33 -19.60
N TYR A 603 14.02 -7.80 -20.82
CA TYR A 603 12.99 -8.20 -21.79
C TYR A 603 12.21 -9.47 -21.36
N LYS A 604 12.82 -10.32 -20.53
CA LYS A 604 12.13 -11.50 -19.96
C LYS A 604 11.07 -11.11 -18.90
N CYS A 605 11.03 -9.84 -18.53
CA CYS A 605 10.12 -9.30 -17.53
C CYS A 605 8.97 -8.50 -18.14
N ASN A 606 8.49 -8.88 -19.31
CA ASN A 606 7.38 -8.16 -19.97
C ASN A 606 6.06 -8.42 -19.21
N LEU A 607 5.84 -7.64 -18.15
CA LEU A 607 4.68 -7.74 -17.26
C LEU A 607 3.58 -6.73 -17.62
N GLY A 608 3.85 -5.75 -18.51
CA GLY A 608 2.89 -4.71 -18.86
C GLY A 608 3.47 -3.61 -19.74
N ASN A 609 2.73 -2.51 -19.87
CA ASN A 609 3.16 -1.35 -20.64
C ASN A 609 4.35 -0.64 -19.97
N VAL A 610 5.40 -0.38 -20.72
CA VAL A 610 6.54 0.42 -20.26
C VAL A 610 6.07 1.85 -20.00
N VAL A 611 6.35 2.35 -18.81
CA VAL A 611 6.02 3.72 -18.37
C VAL A 611 7.28 4.57 -18.28
N MET A 612 8.37 4.02 -17.75
CA MET A 612 9.62 4.78 -17.60
C MET A 612 10.85 3.91 -17.84
N LEU A 613 11.86 4.53 -18.45
CA LEU A 613 13.18 3.95 -18.67
C LEU A 613 14.24 4.82 -17.96
N PHE A 614 15.17 4.17 -17.28
CA PHE A 614 16.23 4.81 -16.51
C PHE A 614 17.58 4.41 -17.08
N TYR A 615 18.34 5.40 -17.55
CA TYR A 615 19.65 5.22 -18.14
C TYR A 615 20.73 5.95 -17.36
N SER A 616 21.93 5.39 -17.28
CA SER A 616 23.11 6.06 -16.71
C SER A 616 24.22 6.11 -17.73
N CYS A 617 24.89 7.27 -17.84
CA CYS A 617 26.02 7.50 -18.70
C CYS A 617 27.15 6.49 -18.40
N GLN A 618 27.79 5.97 -19.44
CA GLN A 618 29.06 5.25 -19.35
C GLN A 618 30.14 6.30 -19.13
N ASN A 619 30.83 6.28 -18.01
CA ASN A 619 32.04 7.08 -17.76
C ASN A 619 33.22 6.54 -18.57
#